data_5d306e47f3e94ba7f6c2175cdc8b8c10
#
_entry.id   5d306e47f3e94ba7f6c2175cdc8b8c10
#
_cell.length_a   1.000
_cell.length_b   1.000
_cell.length_c   1.000
_cell.angle_alpha   90.00
_cell.angle_beta   90.00
_cell.angle_gamma   90.00
#
_symmetry.space_group_name_H-M   'P 1'
#
loop_
_entity.id
_entity.type
_entity.pdbx_description
1 polymer ?
#
loop_
_entity_poly.entity_id
_entity_poly.type
_entity_poly.pdbx_seq_one_letter_code
_entity_poly.pdbx_strand_id
1 'polypeptide(L)'
;QVLAIDREGLCRYTLAEGLPTGVHTVTVLKLSEALQSNWEVGALELDGTLLDTPHDDSRLKIEFIGDSITAGFGDRCPTKDGPFCTAEQDGYETYAAIAARALNADYHVLTVSGFGMYRSPFGDDIPPLFPYADGLHGKQAKWDFGAFSPDVVVVNLGTNDGGWINLEPS
;
A
#
# COMPACT_ATOMS: atom_id res chain seq x y z
N GLN A 1 15.65 6.04 -4.92
CA GLN A 1 15.48 7.36 -4.31
C GLN A 1 14.11 7.41 -3.64
N VAL A 2 14.03 7.93 -2.41
CA VAL A 2 12.76 8.24 -1.74
C VAL A 2 12.50 9.73 -1.92
N LEU A 3 11.30 10.06 -2.41
CA LEU A 3 10.83 11.44 -2.54
C LEU A 3 9.78 11.70 -1.47
N ALA A 4 9.97 12.73 -0.67
CA ALA A 4 8.94 13.23 0.22
C ALA A 4 7.97 14.12 -0.56
N ILE A 5 6.69 13.74 -0.59
CA ILE A 5 5.61 14.58 -1.13
C ILE A 5 5.04 15.34 0.07
N ASP A 6 5.54 16.52 0.31
CA ASP A 6 5.29 17.35 1.50
C ASP A 6 4.51 18.64 1.20
N ARG A 7 3.99 18.75 -0.02
CA ARG A 7 3.28 19.94 -0.51
C ARG A 7 1.92 19.57 -1.06
N GLU A 8 0.94 20.41 -0.76
CA GLU A 8 -0.40 20.31 -1.33
C GLU A 8 -0.45 20.89 -2.75
N GLY A 9 -1.42 20.40 -3.53
CA GLY A 9 -1.66 20.83 -4.90
C GLY A 9 -0.77 20.15 -5.93
N LEU A 10 -0.82 20.66 -7.17
CA LEU A 10 -0.06 20.10 -8.28
C LEU A 10 1.42 20.46 -8.16
N CYS A 11 2.26 19.48 -7.92
CA CYS A 11 3.71 19.61 -7.80
C CYS A 11 4.43 18.78 -8.85
N ARG A 12 5.55 19.29 -9.35
CA ARG A 12 6.42 18.55 -10.27
C ARG A 12 7.60 17.97 -9.53
N TYR A 13 7.87 16.70 -9.78
CA TYR A 13 9.01 15.97 -9.22
C TYR A 13 9.81 15.34 -10.35
N THR A 14 11.12 15.58 -10.36
CA THR A 14 12.03 14.94 -11.30
C THR A 14 12.33 13.52 -10.84
N LEU A 15 11.99 12.54 -11.68
CA LEU A 15 12.21 11.13 -11.38
C LEU A 15 13.58 10.66 -11.85
N ALA A 16 14.04 11.14 -13.01
CA ALA A 16 15.37 10.83 -13.54
C ALA A 16 15.81 11.93 -14.51
N GLU A 17 17.13 12.16 -14.59
CA GLU A 17 17.77 13.07 -15.53
C GLU A 17 19.05 12.45 -16.08
N GLY A 18 19.46 12.88 -17.28
CA GLY A 18 20.74 12.49 -17.86
C GLY A 18 20.85 11.01 -18.18
N LEU A 19 19.75 10.31 -18.41
CA LEU A 19 19.77 8.92 -18.82
C LEU A 19 20.42 8.77 -20.20
N PRO A 20 21.26 7.74 -20.43
CA PRO A 20 21.81 7.46 -21.74
C PRO A 20 20.69 7.10 -22.72
N THR A 21 20.95 7.24 -24.03
CA THR A 21 20.00 6.79 -25.05
C THR A 21 19.74 5.29 -24.92
N GLY A 22 18.47 4.89 -24.84
CA GLY A 22 18.08 3.50 -24.71
C GLY A 22 16.69 3.34 -24.07
N VAL A 23 16.32 2.10 -23.83
CA VAL A 23 15.07 1.76 -23.12
C VAL A 23 15.33 1.77 -21.61
N HIS A 24 14.49 2.47 -20.88
CA HIS A 24 14.56 2.57 -19.43
C HIS A 24 13.21 2.20 -18.80
N THR A 25 13.25 1.58 -17.63
CA THR A 25 12.07 1.33 -16.81
C THR A 25 12.12 2.24 -15.60
N VAL A 26 11.04 2.97 -15.38
CA VAL A 26 10.86 3.80 -14.17
C VAL A 26 9.72 3.21 -13.37
N THR A 27 10.00 2.86 -12.12
CA THR A 27 9.00 2.35 -11.18
C THR A 27 8.76 3.41 -10.10
N VAL A 28 7.50 3.77 -9.91
CA VAL A 28 7.07 4.70 -8.87
C VAL A 28 6.20 3.95 -7.88
N LEU A 29 6.57 3.99 -6.61
CA LEU A 29 5.90 3.26 -5.54
C LEU A 29 5.44 4.24 -4.45
N LYS A 30 4.20 4.09 -4.00
CA LYS A 30 3.71 4.75 -2.80
C LYS A 30 4.08 3.91 -1.59
N LEU A 31 4.89 4.43 -0.69
CA LEU A 31 5.39 3.71 0.48
C LEU A 31 4.43 3.80 1.69
N SER A 32 3.75 4.93 1.85
CA SER A 32 2.79 5.14 2.96
C SER A 32 1.38 4.66 2.60
N GLU A 33 0.64 4.21 3.60
CA GLU A 33 -0.76 3.83 3.44
C GLU A 33 -1.70 5.03 3.22
N ALA A 34 -2.94 4.76 2.80
CA ALA A 34 -3.94 5.79 2.51
C ALA A 34 -4.34 6.61 3.75
N LEU A 35 -4.29 6.01 4.96
CA LEU A 35 -4.57 6.73 6.21
C LEU A 35 -3.58 7.86 6.49
N GLN A 36 -2.34 7.72 6.00
CA GLN A 36 -1.27 8.71 6.22
C GLN A 36 -1.28 9.82 5.17
N SER A 37 -1.57 9.48 3.92
CA SER A 37 -1.57 10.45 2.83
C SER A 37 -2.25 9.90 1.58
N ASN A 38 -2.84 10.81 0.81
CA ASN A 38 -3.31 10.56 -0.56
C ASN A 38 -2.52 11.40 -1.54
N TRP A 39 -2.28 10.85 -2.72
CA TRP A 39 -1.74 11.57 -3.85
C TRP A 39 -2.22 10.95 -5.16
N GLU A 40 -2.25 11.77 -6.19
CA GLU A 40 -2.64 11.37 -7.54
C GLU A 40 -1.50 11.70 -8.51
N VAL A 41 -1.35 10.86 -9.53
CA VAL A 41 -0.43 11.15 -10.64
C VAL A 41 -1.21 11.95 -11.69
N GLY A 42 -0.90 13.23 -11.82
CA GLY A 42 -1.57 14.11 -12.77
C GLY A 42 -1.07 13.90 -14.21
N ALA A 43 0.22 13.91 -14.42
CA ALA A 43 0.84 13.75 -15.73
C ALA A 43 2.27 13.22 -15.61
N LEU A 44 2.72 12.51 -16.64
CA LEU A 44 4.11 12.13 -16.84
C LEU A 44 4.66 12.97 -18.01
N GLU A 45 5.73 13.73 -17.75
CA GLU A 45 6.48 14.44 -18.77
C GLU A 45 7.78 13.68 -19.06
N LEU A 46 8.06 13.37 -20.31
CA LEU A 46 9.26 12.65 -20.70
C LEU A 46 9.82 13.18 -22.03
N ASP A 47 11.13 13.15 -22.15
CA ASP A 47 11.83 13.36 -23.43
C ASP A 47 12.05 11.99 -24.10
N GLY A 48 11.05 11.53 -24.82
CA GLY A 48 11.07 10.23 -25.45
C GLY A 48 9.67 9.68 -25.75
N THR A 49 9.58 8.38 -25.93
CA THR A 49 8.32 7.68 -26.22
C THR A 49 8.01 6.69 -25.11
N LEU A 50 6.79 6.74 -24.58
CA LEU A 50 6.31 5.71 -23.67
C LEU A 50 6.09 4.42 -24.46
N LEU A 51 6.66 3.33 -23.97
CA LEU A 51 6.49 2.00 -24.53
C LEU A 51 5.48 1.23 -23.68
N ASP A 52 4.70 0.38 -24.34
CA ASP A 52 3.84 -0.55 -23.62
C ASP A 52 4.72 -1.54 -22.83
N THR A 53 4.37 -1.72 -21.57
CA THR A 53 5.00 -2.74 -20.72
C THR A 53 4.20 -4.03 -20.87
N PRO A 54 4.78 -5.09 -21.44
CA PRO A 54 4.09 -6.37 -21.50
C PRO A 54 3.70 -6.83 -20.10
N HIS A 55 2.42 -7.14 -19.90
CA HIS A 55 1.94 -7.77 -18.68
C HIS A 55 1.99 -9.29 -18.86
N ASP A 56 2.53 -9.98 -17.87
CA ASP A 56 2.55 -11.44 -17.85
C ASP A 56 1.37 -11.94 -16.99
N ASP A 57 0.26 -12.22 -17.67
CA ASP A 57 -0.96 -12.70 -17.02
C ASP A 57 -0.82 -14.08 -16.35
N SER A 58 0.28 -14.80 -16.62
CA SER A 58 0.56 -16.11 -16.00
C SER A 58 1.20 -16.00 -14.61
N ARG A 59 1.54 -14.81 -14.15
CA ARG A 59 2.12 -14.61 -12.82
C ARG A 59 1.10 -14.93 -11.73
N LEU A 60 1.58 -15.53 -10.66
CA LEU A 60 0.79 -15.74 -9.44
C LEU A 60 0.23 -14.39 -8.96
N LYS A 61 -1.06 -14.34 -8.63
CA LYS A 61 -1.74 -13.16 -8.10
C LYS A 61 -2.07 -13.35 -6.64
N ILE A 62 -1.55 -12.48 -5.78
CA ILE A 62 -1.74 -12.58 -4.33
C ILE A 62 -2.43 -11.32 -3.81
N GLU A 63 -3.51 -11.48 -3.07
CA GLU A 63 -4.12 -10.38 -2.32
C GLU A 63 -3.72 -10.49 -0.85
N PHE A 64 -3.21 -9.39 -0.29
CA PHE A 64 -2.90 -9.27 1.14
C PHE A 64 -3.90 -8.31 1.79
N ILE A 65 -4.54 -8.78 2.86
CA ILE A 65 -5.49 -7.99 3.66
C ILE A 65 -4.94 -7.92 5.07
N GLY A 66 -4.77 -6.71 5.59
CA GLY A 66 -4.12 -6.56 6.88
C GLY A 66 -4.24 -5.19 7.54
N ASP A 67 -3.50 -5.04 8.61
CA ASP A 67 -3.41 -3.84 9.43
C ASP A 67 -2.03 -3.15 9.29
N SER A 68 -1.58 -2.46 10.34
CA SER A 68 -0.30 -1.74 10.38
C SER A 68 0.92 -2.62 10.04
N ILE A 69 0.89 -3.91 10.39
CA ILE A 69 1.98 -4.85 10.08
C ILE A 69 2.09 -5.05 8.57
N THR A 70 0.96 -5.10 7.89
CA THR A 70 0.91 -5.23 6.43
C THR A 70 1.20 -3.90 5.72
N ALA A 71 0.88 -2.77 6.37
CA ALA A 71 1.16 -1.43 5.86
C ALA A 71 2.64 -1.02 5.96
N GLY A 72 3.44 -1.71 6.77
CA GLY A 72 4.82 -1.32 7.06
C GLY A 72 4.92 -0.13 8.01
N PHE A 73 3.96 -0.01 8.93
CA PHE A 73 3.93 1.07 9.91
C PHE A 73 5.13 0.99 10.85
N GLY A 74 6.02 1.97 10.74
CA GLY A 74 7.22 2.04 11.57
C GLY A 74 8.38 1.14 11.11
N ASP A 75 8.34 0.51 9.95
CA ASP A 75 9.40 -0.38 9.45
C ASP A 75 10.75 0.31 9.33
N ARG A 76 10.75 1.63 9.16
CA ARG A 76 11.96 2.46 9.09
C ARG A 76 12.27 3.22 10.39
N CYS A 77 11.50 3.00 11.46
CA CYS A 77 11.76 3.65 12.74
C CYS A 77 13.12 3.23 13.29
N PRO A 78 13.99 4.18 13.66
CA PRO A 78 15.31 3.84 14.19
C PRO A 78 15.22 3.19 15.59
N THR A 79 14.14 3.41 16.30
CA THR A 79 13.85 2.83 17.61
C THR A 79 12.37 2.50 17.76
N LYS A 80 12.06 1.45 18.51
CA LYS A 80 10.66 1.03 18.77
C LYS A 80 9.86 2.02 19.65
N ASP A 81 10.55 2.90 20.36
CA ASP A 81 9.94 3.80 21.34
C ASP A 81 9.88 5.26 20.85
N GLY A 82 10.30 5.51 19.61
CA GLY A 82 10.23 6.83 18.98
C GLY A 82 8.80 7.21 18.55
N PRO A 83 8.49 8.49 18.42
CA PRO A 83 7.23 8.91 17.82
C PRO A 83 7.24 8.53 16.33
N PHE A 84 6.17 7.88 15.88
CA PHE A 84 5.99 7.56 14.47
C PHE A 84 5.86 8.82 13.61
N CYS A 85 6.48 8.81 12.43
CA CYS A 85 6.18 9.75 11.37
C CYS A 85 5.95 9.00 10.02
N THR A 86 5.25 9.64 9.09
CA THR A 86 4.90 9.01 7.81
C THR A 86 6.12 8.55 6.99
N ALA A 87 7.26 9.23 7.13
CA ALA A 87 8.51 8.86 6.46
C ALA A 87 9.12 7.54 6.96
N GLU A 88 8.64 7.03 8.08
CA GLU A 88 9.08 5.77 8.69
C GLU A 88 8.21 4.58 8.27
N GLN A 89 7.21 4.80 7.43
CA GLN A 89 6.39 3.75 6.84
C GLN A 89 7.00 3.28 5.52
N ASP A 90 7.06 1.96 5.31
CA ASP A 90 7.54 1.38 4.07
C ASP A 90 6.73 0.17 3.63
N GLY A 91 5.68 0.42 2.86
CA GLY A 91 4.84 -0.63 2.28
C GLY A 91 5.56 -1.56 1.28
N TYR A 92 6.77 -1.21 0.82
CA TYR A 92 7.56 -2.02 -0.11
C TYR A 92 8.49 -3.02 0.59
N GLU A 93 8.86 -2.77 1.83
CA GLU A 93 9.71 -3.66 2.64
C GLU A 93 8.90 -4.52 3.63
N THR A 94 7.59 -4.56 3.50
CA THR A 94 6.72 -5.44 4.29
C THR A 94 6.85 -6.90 3.86
N TYR A 95 6.44 -7.81 4.76
CA TYR A 95 6.37 -9.25 4.45
C TYR A 95 5.56 -9.53 3.18
N ALA A 96 4.48 -8.77 2.94
CA ALA A 96 3.61 -8.92 1.77
C ALA A 96 4.37 -8.62 0.47
N ALA A 97 5.00 -7.45 0.39
CA ALA A 97 5.76 -7.04 -0.77
C ALA A 97 7.03 -7.88 -0.99
N ILE A 98 7.71 -8.29 0.09
CA ILE A 98 8.88 -9.18 0.03
C ILE A 98 8.47 -10.56 -0.50
N ALA A 99 7.38 -11.16 0.03
CA ALA A 99 6.90 -12.45 -0.42
C ALA A 99 6.47 -12.42 -1.89
N ALA A 100 5.73 -11.39 -2.31
CA ALA A 100 5.32 -11.23 -3.70
C ALA A 100 6.52 -11.15 -4.65
N ARG A 101 7.55 -10.34 -4.31
CA ARG A 101 8.79 -10.26 -5.11
C ARG A 101 9.54 -11.58 -5.15
N ALA A 102 9.65 -12.28 -4.03
CA ALA A 102 10.34 -13.57 -3.96
C ALA A 102 9.65 -14.66 -4.81
N LEU A 103 8.34 -14.58 -4.95
CA LEU A 103 7.51 -15.49 -5.76
C LEU A 103 7.34 -15.01 -7.21
N ASN A 104 7.90 -13.88 -7.58
CA ASN A 104 7.62 -13.20 -8.85
C ASN A 104 6.12 -13.04 -9.11
N ALA A 105 5.36 -12.70 -8.06
CA ALA A 105 3.91 -12.58 -8.09
C ALA A 105 3.47 -11.13 -8.33
N ASP A 106 2.33 -10.95 -8.96
CA ASP A 106 1.58 -9.71 -8.89
C ASP A 106 0.82 -9.66 -7.57
N TYR A 107 0.69 -8.50 -6.97
CA TYR A 107 0.01 -8.43 -5.69
C TYR A 107 -0.82 -7.16 -5.53
N HIS A 108 -1.90 -7.31 -4.77
CA HIS A 108 -2.78 -6.25 -4.30
C HIS A 108 -2.76 -6.23 -2.77
N VAL A 109 -2.84 -5.05 -2.18
CA VAL A 109 -2.81 -4.88 -0.72
C VAL A 109 -3.97 -3.99 -0.29
N LEU A 110 -4.83 -4.52 0.58
CA LEU A 110 -5.79 -3.75 1.35
C LEU A 110 -5.35 -3.71 2.79
N THR A 111 -4.95 -2.55 3.26
CA THR A 111 -4.43 -2.40 4.61
C THR A 111 -4.77 -1.04 5.22
N VAL A 112 -5.08 -1.03 6.51
CA VAL A 112 -5.29 0.19 7.29
C VAL A 112 -4.75 -0.03 8.70
N SER A 113 -3.79 0.81 9.10
CA SER A 113 -3.22 0.77 10.46
C SER A 113 -4.28 1.00 11.52
N GLY A 114 -4.25 0.18 12.57
CA GLY A 114 -5.19 0.27 13.68
C GLY A 114 -6.54 -0.42 13.46
N PHE A 115 -6.86 -0.84 12.23
CA PHE A 115 -8.14 -1.49 11.94
C PHE A 115 -8.09 -2.98 12.27
N GLY A 116 -9.22 -3.51 12.70
CA GLY A 116 -9.41 -4.92 13.04
C GLY A 116 -10.20 -5.68 11.97
N MET A 117 -10.42 -6.97 12.26
CA MET A 117 -11.33 -7.82 11.48
C MET A 117 -12.78 -7.63 11.92
N TYR A 118 -13.00 -7.46 13.22
CA TYR A 118 -14.34 -7.43 13.85
C TYR A 118 -14.55 -6.17 14.68
N ARG A 119 -13.52 -5.70 15.40
CA ARG A 119 -13.62 -4.55 16.29
C ARG A 119 -12.30 -3.82 16.40
N SER A 120 -12.31 -2.55 16.02
CA SER A 120 -11.14 -1.68 16.13
C SER A 120 -11.33 -0.67 17.28
N PRO A 121 -10.27 -0.33 18.04
CA PRO A 121 -10.32 0.78 18.99
C PRO A 121 -10.38 2.16 18.30
N PHE A 122 -10.14 2.22 17.00
CA PHE A 122 -9.99 3.48 16.24
C PHE A 122 -11.18 3.78 15.31
N GLY A 123 -12.21 2.94 15.28
CA GLY A 123 -13.41 3.19 14.47
C GLY A 123 -13.81 2.01 13.58
N ASP A 124 -13.74 2.18 12.26
CA ASP A 124 -14.17 1.16 11.31
C ASP A 124 -13.21 -0.04 11.28
N ASP A 125 -13.74 -1.18 10.82
CA ASP A 125 -13.01 -2.42 10.59
C ASP A 125 -12.71 -2.60 9.10
N ILE A 126 -11.84 -3.54 8.75
CA ILE A 126 -11.46 -3.82 7.35
C ILE A 126 -12.64 -4.33 6.50
N PRO A 127 -13.53 -5.24 6.97
CA PRO A 127 -14.58 -5.79 6.11
C PRO A 127 -15.51 -4.75 5.47
N PRO A 128 -15.93 -3.66 6.14
CA PRO A 128 -16.72 -2.62 5.50
C PRO A 128 -15.99 -1.82 4.41
N LEU A 129 -14.64 -1.87 4.37
CA LEU A 129 -13.82 -1.18 3.37
C LEU A 129 -13.62 -2.02 2.12
N PHE A 130 -13.56 -3.34 2.27
CA PHE A 130 -13.21 -4.30 1.22
C PHE A 130 -13.98 -4.13 -0.09
N PRO A 131 -15.29 -3.79 -0.10
CA PRO A 131 -16.04 -3.62 -1.35
C PRO A 131 -15.72 -2.34 -2.13
N TYR A 132 -14.78 -1.50 -1.69
CA TYR A 132 -14.55 -0.18 -2.27
C TYR A 132 -13.12 0.00 -2.75
N ALA A 133 -12.96 0.74 -3.86
CA ALA A 133 -11.64 1.13 -4.36
C ALA A 133 -10.93 2.10 -3.40
N ASP A 134 -11.70 2.99 -2.77
CA ASP A 134 -11.26 3.85 -1.68
C ASP A 134 -12.29 3.77 -0.54
N GLY A 135 -12.06 2.85 0.39
CA GLY A 135 -12.93 2.64 1.53
C GLY A 135 -12.81 3.71 2.61
N LEU A 136 -11.70 4.43 2.69
CA LEU A 136 -11.44 5.45 3.71
C LEU A 136 -12.01 6.82 3.32
N HIS A 137 -11.96 7.20 2.05
CA HIS A 137 -12.25 8.57 1.61
C HIS A 137 -13.58 8.69 0.87
N GLY A 138 -14.62 8.03 1.37
CA GLY A 138 -15.97 8.31 0.91
C GLY A 138 -16.74 7.14 0.33
N LYS A 139 -16.14 5.97 0.15
CA LYS A 139 -16.82 4.73 -0.32
C LYS A 139 -17.64 4.94 -1.60
N GLN A 140 -17.19 5.82 -2.50
CA GLN A 140 -17.95 6.21 -3.69
C GLN A 140 -17.84 5.17 -4.81
N ALA A 141 -16.64 4.69 -5.07
CA ALA A 141 -16.39 3.71 -6.13
C ALA A 141 -16.30 2.30 -5.55
N LYS A 142 -17.08 1.38 -6.10
CA LYS A 142 -16.91 -0.04 -5.80
C LYS A 142 -15.62 -0.56 -6.42
N TRP A 143 -14.96 -1.46 -5.71
CA TRP A 143 -13.85 -2.22 -6.27
C TRP A 143 -14.35 -3.15 -7.38
N ASP A 144 -13.65 -3.15 -8.50
CA ASP A 144 -13.90 -4.11 -9.56
C ASP A 144 -13.07 -5.39 -9.30
N PHE A 145 -13.71 -6.38 -8.72
CA PHE A 145 -13.08 -7.67 -8.45
C PHE A 145 -12.64 -8.41 -9.72
N GLY A 146 -13.12 -8.01 -10.90
CA GLY A 146 -12.66 -8.52 -12.19
C GLY A 146 -11.30 -7.94 -12.61
N ALA A 147 -10.93 -6.77 -12.11
CA ALA A 147 -9.66 -6.14 -12.43
C ALA A 147 -8.44 -6.86 -11.82
N PHE A 148 -8.65 -7.51 -10.66
CA PHE A 148 -7.64 -8.34 -10.00
C PHE A 148 -8.32 -9.53 -9.34
N SER A 149 -8.13 -10.72 -9.92
CA SER A 149 -8.63 -11.99 -9.37
C SER A 149 -7.47 -12.75 -8.75
N PRO A 150 -7.33 -12.77 -7.42
CA PRO A 150 -6.20 -13.41 -6.76
C PRO A 150 -6.30 -14.93 -6.82
N ASP A 151 -5.15 -15.60 -7.00
CA ASP A 151 -4.99 -17.04 -6.82
C ASP A 151 -4.88 -17.42 -5.34
N VAL A 152 -4.33 -16.48 -4.54
CA VAL A 152 -4.12 -16.63 -3.10
C VAL A 152 -4.54 -15.37 -2.37
N VAL A 153 -5.27 -15.52 -1.28
CA VAL A 153 -5.60 -14.44 -0.35
C VAL A 153 -4.94 -14.71 0.99
N VAL A 154 -4.17 -13.73 1.47
CA VAL A 154 -3.52 -13.76 2.79
C VAL A 154 -4.17 -12.73 3.69
N VAL A 155 -4.77 -13.17 4.79
CA VAL A 155 -5.39 -12.29 5.78
C VAL A 155 -4.54 -12.27 7.04
N ASN A 156 -4.00 -11.10 7.39
CA ASN A 156 -3.21 -10.89 8.62
C ASN A 156 -3.89 -9.77 9.43
N LEU A 157 -4.91 -10.16 10.17
CA LEU A 157 -5.73 -9.29 11.03
C LEU A 157 -5.88 -9.94 12.42
N GLY A 158 -6.41 -9.18 13.38
CA GLY A 158 -6.68 -9.67 14.73
C GLY A 158 -5.83 -9.00 15.80
N THR A 159 -4.70 -8.40 15.46
CA THR A 159 -3.84 -7.68 16.42
C THR A 159 -4.61 -6.56 17.11
N ASN A 160 -5.38 -5.79 16.36
CA ASN A 160 -6.18 -4.68 16.91
C ASN A 160 -7.44 -5.17 17.61
N ASP A 161 -8.01 -6.29 17.18
CA ASP A 161 -9.14 -6.94 17.87
C ASP A 161 -8.73 -7.46 19.26
N GLY A 162 -7.49 -7.95 19.40
CA GLY A 162 -6.96 -8.52 20.65
C GLY A 162 -6.92 -7.54 21.83
N GLY A 163 -6.82 -6.24 21.56
CA GLY A 163 -6.90 -5.20 22.58
C GLY A 163 -8.22 -5.19 23.36
N TRP A 164 -9.29 -5.77 22.81
CA TRP A 164 -10.60 -5.90 23.46
C TRP A 164 -10.80 -7.25 24.17
N ILE A 165 -10.16 -8.31 23.66
CA ILE A 165 -10.28 -9.66 24.22
C ILE A 165 -9.64 -9.75 25.62
N ASN A 166 -8.61 -8.95 25.86
CA ASN A 166 -7.87 -8.94 27.13
C ASN A 166 -8.48 -8.01 28.21
N LEU A 167 -9.57 -7.30 27.92
CA LEU A 167 -10.19 -6.35 28.85
C LEU A 167 -11.38 -6.95 29.64
N GLU A 168 -11.80 -8.17 29.34
CA GLU A 168 -12.82 -8.89 30.10
C GLU A 168 -12.13 -9.97 30.95
N PRO A 169 -11.90 -9.74 32.24
CA PRO A 169 -11.51 -10.84 33.13
C PRO A 169 -12.67 -11.84 33.20
N SER A 170 -12.38 -13.07 32.85
CA SER A 170 -13.28 -14.23 33.02
C SER A 170 -13.62 -14.50 34.49
#